data_e3848584804da835e3c6f3dee661689c
#
_entry.id   e3848584804da835e3c6f3dee661689c
#
_cell.length_a   1.000
_cell.length_b   1.000
_cell.length_c   1.000
_cell.angle_alpha   90.00
_cell.angle_beta   90.00
_cell.angle_gamma   90.00
#
_symmetry.space_group_name_H-M   'P 1'
#
loop_
_entity.id
_entity.type
_entity.pdbx_description
1 polymer ?
#
loop_
_entity_poly.entity_id
_entity_poly.type
_entity_poly.pdbx_seq_one_letter_code
_entity_poly.pdbx_strand_id
1 'polypeptide(L)'
;DRTSRGLGDVYKRQIYRFNDYNIVEFTTKANALDYDSMDALKKATDKPLIIINESMQFSAGVNLSYTMEFAKKGDFKSIEKFVGYFQETCKHLKYSDHPVVSAPSGLTLGGGFEVMVQSNFVASHTNIVVGLVETIVGLIPAGGGCKEMLARWLDTDEARNDSHYAPLKVFDIIGYGRTATSPVEAEPMKYLKPEDKKIMNRNSLLEVSREILKNNKDFKSPSETEFKLPGKVVKEEMNKILEKLYNDKVILDHGLKVAQELAHVLSGGDTTIEKTLSEDDLFKLELDAFMRLIETKETQDRIK
;
A
#
# COMPACT_ATOMS: atom_id res chain seq x y z
N ASP A 1 -12.19 -2.47 27.23
CA ASP A 1 -11.73 -2.34 28.63
C ASP A 1 -10.39 -1.61 28.67
N ARG A 2 -10.40 -0.40 29.25
CA ARG A 2 -9.18 0.43 29.43
C ARG A 2 -8.36 0.03 30.66
N THR A 3 -8.67 -1.09 31.31
CA THR A 3 -8.14 -1.44 32.61
C THR A 3 -6.83 -2.24 32.63
N SER A 4 -6.22 -2.55 31.50
CA SER A 4 -4.91 -3.25 31.44
C SER A 4 -3.72 -2.32 31.18
N ARG A 5 -3.75 -1.06 31.65
CA ARG A 5 -2.59 -0.17 31.58
C ARG A 5 -1.59 -0.51 32.68
N GLY A 6 -0.65 -1.40 32.36
CA GLY A 6 0.61 -1.48 33.09
C GLY A 6 1.44 -0.22 32.81
N LEU A 7 1.82 0.49 33.86
CA LEU A 7 2.76 1.61 33.82
C LEU A 7 4.12 1.10 33.30
N GLY A 8 4.53 1.47 32.08
CA GLY A 8 5.91 1.25 31.65
C GLY A 8 6.18 1.16 30.15
N ASP A 9 5.24 0.72 29.31
CA ASP A 9 5.48 0.65 27.88
C ASP A 9 4.57 1.60 27.11
N VAL A 10 5.18 2.48 26.32
CA VAL A 10 4.46 3.27 25.33
C VAL A 10 4.03 2.30 24.23
N TYR A 11 2.81 1.78 24.35
CA TYR A 11 2.26 0.85 23.36
C TYR A 11 2.19 1.55 22.00
N LYS A 12 2.92 1.02 21.02
CA LYS A 12 2.95 1.51 19.64
C LYS A 12 1.68 1.14 18.85
N ARG A 13 0.77 0.38 19.46
CA ARG A 13 -0.49 -0.10 18.87
C ARG A 13 -1.49 -0.43 19.95
N GLN A 14 -2.77 -0.42 19.63
CA GLN A 14 -3.83 -0.90 20.50
C GLN A 14 -4.77 -1.81 19.74
N ILE A 15 -5.14 -2.95 20.34
CA ILE A 15 -6.21 -3.83 19.86
C ILE A 15 -7.33 -3.75 20.90
N TYR A 16 -8.49 -3.25 20.46
CA TYR A 16 -9.70 -3.27 21.26
C TYR A 16 -10.55 -4.46 20.82
N ARG A 17 -10.89 -5.34 21.75
CA ARG A 17 -11.64 -6.56 21.49
C ARG A 17 -13.07 -6.41 21.95
N PHE A 18 -14.00 -6.58 21.02
CA PHE A 18 -15.44 -6.60 21.26
C PHE A 18 -15.98 -8.02 20.98
N ASN A 19 -17.24 -8.26 21.35
CA ASN A 19 -17.85 -9.57 21.13
C ASN A 19 -17.90 -9.93 19.65
N ASP A 20 -18.27 -8.96 18.78
CA ASP A 20 -18.57 -9.20 17.37
C ASP A 20 -17.49 -8.70 16.41
N TYR A 21 -16.51 -7.91 16.87
CA TYR A 21 -15.46 -7.34 16.03
C TYR A 21 -14.26 -6.88 16.87
N ASN A 22 -13.15 -6.64 16.21
CA ASN A 22 -11.96 -6.02 16.79
C ASN A 22 -11.71 -4.64 16.16
N ILE A 23 -10.99 -3.78 16.89
CA ILE A 23 -10.44 -2.52 16.36
C ILE A 23 -8.93 -2.55 16.56
N VAL A 24 -8.20 -2.14 15.52
CA VAL A 24 -6.77 -1.84 15.59
C VAL A 24 -6.57 -0.34 15.43
N GLU A 25 -5.79 0.23 16.35
CA GLU A 25 -5.33 1.62 16.30
C GLU A 25 -3.80 1.65 16.34
N PHE A 26 -3.21 2.43 15.43
CA PHE A 26 -1.77 2.71 15.43
C PHE A 26 -1.48 3.92 16.33
N THR A 27 -0.45 3.83 17.17
CA THR A 27 -0.11 4.88 18.14
C THR A 27 1.38 5.24 18.09
N THR A 28 2.05 4.88 17.02
CA THR A 28 3.42 5.32 16.73
C THR A 28 3.45 6.78 16.29
N LYS A 29 4.63 7.40 16.21
CA LYS A 29 4.78 8.73 15.61
C LYS A 29 4.28 8.70 14.16
N ALA A 30 3.34 9.59 13.82
CA ALA A 30 2.66 9.65 12.52
C ALA A 30 1.98 8.33 12.12
N ASN A 31 1.69 7.45 13.08
CA ASN A 31 1.12 6.12 12.87
C ASN A 31 1.92 5.28 11.88
N ALA A 32 3.27 5.44 11.89
CA ALA A 32 4.15 4.67 11.05
C ALA A 32 4.12 3.19 11.43
N LEU A 33 4.11 2.32 10.42
CA LEU A 33 3.97 0.88 10.57
C LEU A 33 5.31 0.22 10.91
N ASP A 34 5.31 -0.65 11.90
CA ASP A 34 6.43 -1.48 12.32
C ASP A 34 5.99 -2.94 12.52
N TYR A 35 6.88 -3.83 12.96
CA TYR A 35 6.54 -5.23 13.24
C TYR A 35 5.36 -5.37 14.21
N ASP A 36 5.33 -4.51 15.23
CA ASP A 36 4.28 -4.55 16.23
C ASP A 36 2.91 -4.21 15.63
N SER A 37 2.86 -3.19 14.77
CA SER A 37 1.64 -2.80 14.06
C SER A 37 1.14 -3.91 13.14
N MET A 38 2.06 -4.55 12.40
CA MET A 38 1.75 -5.66 11.50
C MET A 38 1.24 -6.89 12.26
N ASP A 39 1.87 -7.22 13.39
CA ASP A 39 1.47 -8.32 14.26
C ASP A 39 0.08 -8.08 14.87
N ALA A 40 -0.21 -6.82 15.25
CA ALA A 40 -1.54 -6.45 15.73
C ALA A 40 -2.62 -6.64 14.66
N LEU A 41 -2.34 -6.22 13.41
CA LEU A 41 -3.26 -6.41 12.29
C LEU A 41 -3.55 -7.90 12.06
N LYS A 42 -2.51 -8.73 11.98
CA LYS A 42 -2.68 -10.20 11.78
C LYS A 42 -3.46 -10.87 12.92
N LYS A 43 -3.18 -10.49 14.17
CA LYS A 43 -3.86 -11.05 15.35
C LYS A 43 -5.31 -10.62 15.50
N ALA A 44 -5.66 -9.45 14.95
CA ALA A 44 -6.99 -8.90 15.10
C ALA A 44 -7.99 -9.41 14.05
N THR A 45 -7.55 -10.14 13.04
CA THR A 45 -8.42 -10.75 12.01
C THR A 45 -9.06 -12.08 12.46
N ASP A 46 -8.86 -12.49 13.72
CA ASP A 46 -9.62 -13.59 14.33
C ASP A 46 -11.14 -13.29 14.42
N LYS A 47 -11.53 -12.05 14.15
CA LYS A 47 -12.91 -11.53 14.02
C LYS A 47 -12.96 -10.43 12.94
N PRO A 48 -14.18 -9.98 12.53
CA PRO A 48 -14.32 -8.76 11.75
C PRO A 48 -13.49 -7.62 12.32
N LEU A 49 -12.74 -6.92 11.47
CA LEU A 49 -11.74 -5.94 11.89
C LEU A 49 -12.08 -4.53 11.37
N ILE A 50 -11.94 -3.53 12.24
CA ILE A 50 -11.90 -2.11 11.87
C ILE A 50 -10.49 -1.57 12.18
N ILE A 51 -9.87 -0.95 11.17
CA ILE A 51 -8.60 -0.22 11.33
C ILE A 51 -8.92 1.26 11.34
N ILE A 52 -8.79 1.91 12.48
CA ILE A 52 -9.16 3.32 12.68
C ILE A 52 -8.25 3.96 13.74
N ASN A 53 -7.95 5.24 13.60
CA ASN A 53 -7.13 5.97 14.56
C ASN A 53 -7.87 7.19 15.12
N GLU A 54 -7.72 7.44 16.43
CA GLU A 54 -8.17 8.68 17.06
C GLU A 54 -7.33 9.90 16.63
N SER A 55 -6.05 9.67 16.29
CA SER A 55 -5.16 10.72 15.79
C SER A 55 -5.61 11.26 14.41
N MET A 56 -5.08 12.43 14.03
CA MET A 56 -5.45 13.10 12.76
C MET A 56 -5.01 12.34 11.51
N GLN A 57 -4.12 11.36 11.64
CA GLN A 57 -3.54 10.62 10.53
C GLN A 57 -3.96 9.16 10.58
N PHE A 58 -4.19 8.56 9.41
CA PHE A 58 -4.33 7.10 9.33
C PHE A 58 -2.97 6.42 9.45
N SER A 59 -2.06 6.70 8.51
CA SER A 59 -0.67 6.27 8.59
C SER A 59 0.17 7.02 7.57
N ALA A 60 1.36 7.47 7.97
CA ALA A 60 2.35 8.03 7.06
C ALA A 60 3.19 6.97 6.32
N GLY A 61 2.86 5.67 6.48
CA GLY A 61 3.54 4.56 5.84
C GLY A 61 4.43 3.75 6.78
N VAL A 62 5.33 2.96 6.20
CA VAL A 62 6.27 2.10 6.94
C VAL A 62 7.31 2.95 7.65
N ASN A 63 7.74 2.53 8.84
CA ASN A 63 8.78 3.20 9.61
C ASN A 63 10.17 3.03 8.94
N LEU A 64 10.49 3.96 8.05
CA LEU A 64 11.77 3.95 7.32
C LEU A 64 12.99 4.16 8.24
N SER A 65 12.83 4.79 9.42
CA SER A 65 13.93 4.92 10.37
C SER A 65 14.41 3.55 10.87
N TYR A 66 13.47 2.63 11.09
CA TYR A 66 13.79 1.25 11.45
C TYR A 66 14.58 0.54 10.33
N THR A 67 14.13 0.68 9.09
CA THR A 67 14.83 0.14 7.91
C THR A 67 16.25 0.72 7.79
N MET A 68 16.42 2.02 8.05
CA MET A 68 17.71 2.69 7.99
C MET A 68 18.68 2.25 9.09
N GLU A 69 18.21 1.80 10.25
CA GLU A 69 19.08 1.23 11.28
C GLU A 69 19.76 -0.06 10.81
N PHE A 70 19.05 -0.91 10.06
CA PHE A 70 19.63 -2.11 9.45
C PHE A 70 20.52 -1.77 8.27
N ALA A 71 20.12 -0.85 7.40
CA ALA A 71 20.92 -0.43 6.24
C ALA A 71 22.30 0.10 6.67
N LYS A 72 22.37 0.91 7.74
CA LYS A 72 23.64 1.40 8.32
C LYS A 72 24.56 0.29 8.81
N LYS A 73 24.01 -0.84 9.22
CA LYS A 73 24.75 -2.02 9.67
C LYS A 73 25.10 -2.99 8.53
N GLY A 74 24.62 -2.71 7.31
CA GLY A 74 24.72 -3.63 6.16
C GLY A 74 23.84 -4.87 6.30
N ASP A 75 22.86 -4.85 7.21
CA ASP A 75 21.97 -5.98 7.46
C ASP A 75 20.72 -5.91 6.56
N PHE A 76 20.91 -6.05 5.25
CA PHE A 76 19.84 -6.02 4.25
C PHE A 76 18.91 -7.23 4.37
N LYS A 77 19.38 -8.34 4.92
CA LYS A 77 18.54 -9.52 5.15
C LYS A 77 17.42 -9.25 6.18
N SER A 78 17.69 -8.43 7.19
CA SER A 78 16.64 -8.00 8.14
C SER A 78 15.62 -7.06 7.49
N ILE A 79 16.07 -6.22 6.55
CA ILE A 79 15.17 -5.37 5.75
C ILE A 79 14.26 -6.23 4.86
N GLU A 80 14.83 -7.19 4.14
CA GLU A 80 14.07 -8.13 3.30
C GLU A 80 12.99 -8.87 4.11
N LYS A 81 13.35 -9.39 5.28
CA LYS A 81 12.38 -10.03 6.20
C LYS A 81 11.28 -9.09 6.66
N PHE A 82 11.63 -7.83 6.95
CA PHE A 82 10.67 -6.83 7.39
C PHE A 82 9.66 -6.51 6.29
N VAL A 83 10.13 -6.26 5.06
CA VAL A 83 9.26 -6.00 3.91
C VAL A 83 8.42 -7.24 3.56
N GLY A 84 9.02 -8.43 3.56
CA GLY A 84 8.29 -9.68 3.35
C GLY A 84 7.18 -9.90 4.38
N TYR A 85 7.45 -9.61 5.66
CA TYR A 85 6.43 -9.68 6.71
C TYR A 85 5.30 -8.66 6.51
N PHE A 86 5.62 -7.48 5.98
CA PHE A 86 4.61 -6.49 5.62
C PHE A 86 3.74 -6.98 4.45
N GLN A 87 4.34 -7.57 3.41
CA GLN A 87 3.60 -8.20 2.31
C GLN A 87 2.65 -9.29 2.79
N GLU A 88 3.14 -10.19 3.65
CA GLU A 88 2.31 -11.24 4.27
C GLU A 88 1.15 -10.64 5.07
N THR A 89 1.39 -9.55 5.80
CA THR A 89 0.35 -8.86 6.58
C THR A 89 -0.72 -8.28 5.66
N CYS A 90 -0.32 -7.59 4.60
CA CYS A 90 -1.22 -7.04 3.59
C CYS A 90 -2.04 -8.14 2.89
N LYS A 91 -1.39 -9.23 2.46
CA LYS A 91 -2.06 -10.39 1.88
C LYS A 91 -3.06 -11.01 2.88
N HIS A 92 -2.66 -11.12 4.15
CA HIS A 92 -3.51 -11.66 5.21
C HIS A 92 -4.76 -10.79 5.45
N LEU A 93 -4.67 -9.46 5.40
CA LEU A 93 -5.83 -8.57 5.50
C LEU A 93 -6.81 -8.79 4.34
N LYS A 94 -6.30 -8.88 3.11
CA LYS A 94 -7.11 -9.03 1.89
C LYS A 94 -7.88 -10.35 1.89
N TYR A 95 -7.23 -11.43 2.31
CA TYR A 95 -7.75 -12.81 2.27
C TYR A 95 -8.20 -13.33 3.63
N SER A 96 -8.45 -12.44 4.59
CA SER A 96 -9.00 -12.80 5.88
C SER A 96 -10.36 -13.50 5.74
N ASP A 97 -10.65 -14.47 6.59
CA ASP A 97 -11.96 -15.14 6.68
C ASP A 97 -13.05 -14.20 7.17
N HIS A 98 -12.67 -13.08 7.79
CA HIS A 98 -13.55 -12.06 8.31
C HIS A 98 -13.36 -10.72 7.58
N PRO A 99 -14.41 -9.91 7.40
CA PRO A 99 -14.30 -8.63 6.71
C PRO A 99 -13.40 -7.64 7.45
N VAL A 100 -12.54 -6.96 6.70
CA VAL A 100 -11.66 -5.90 7.19
C VAL A 100 -12.12 -4.56 6.63
N VAL A 101 -12.34 -3.58 7.50
CA VAL A 101 -12.69 -2.20 7.14
C VAL A 101 -11.55 -1.28 7.55
N SER A 102 -10.99 -0.55 6.59
CA SER A 102 -10.13 0.60 6.89
C SER A 102 -10.95 1.89 6.95
N ALA A 103 -10.73 2.69 7.99
CA ALA A 103 -11.39 3.97 8.19
C ALA A 103 -10.37 5.14 8.17
N PRO A 104 -9.79 5.46 6.98
CA PRO A 104 -8.74 6.44 6.88
C PRO A 104 -9.23 7.87 7.05
N SER A 105 -8.39 8.70 7.71
CA SER A 105 -8.51 10.16 7.77
C SER A 105 -7.10 10.78 7.75
N GLY A 106 -6.96 11.98 7.19
CA GLY A 106 -5.65 12.65 7.06
C GLY A 106 -4.67 11.85 6.22
N LEU A 107 -3.38 11.83 6.59
CA LEU A 107 -2.35 11.14 5.83
C LEU A 107 -2.61 9.62 5.80
N THR A 108 -2.66 9.09 4.59
CA THR A 108 -2.83 7.68 4.25
C THR A 108 -1.88 7.36 3.11
N LEU A 109 -0.58 7.34 3.42
CA LEU A 109 0.49 7.34 2.43
C LEU A 109 1.33 6.07 2.50
N GLY A 110 1.91 5.68 1.37
CA GLY A 110 2.83 4.57 1.28
C GLY A 110 2.27 3.28 1.88
N GLY A 111 2.96 2.67 2.83
CA GLY A 111 2.48 1.47 3.53
C GLY A 111 1.09 1.62 4.19
N GLY A 112 0.73 2.85 4.61
CA GLY A 112 -0.63 3.14 5.11
C GLY A 112 -1.69 3.04 4.00
N PHE A 113 -1.35 3.49 2.80
CA PHE A 113 -2.17 3.27 1.61
C PHE A 113 -2.26 1.78 1.28
N GLU A 114 -1.15 1.04 1.34
CA GLU A 114 -1.11 -0.39 1.04
C GLU A 114 -2.01 -1.21 1.99
N VAL A 115 -2.05 -0.87 3.28
CA VAL A 115 -3.00 -1.44 4.25
C VAL A 115 -4.44 -1.10 3.87
N MET A 116 -4.72 0.16 3.50
CA MET A 116 -6.06 0.61 3.13
C MET A 116 -6.58 -0.13 1.89
N VAL A 117 -5.79 -0.20 0.82
CA VAL A 117 -6.26 -0.78 -0.46
C VAL A 117 -6.41 -2.29 -0.44
N GLN A 118 -5.78 -2.95 0.52
CA GLN A 118 -5.92 -4.39 0.75
C GLN A 118 -6.94 -4.74 1.85
N SER A 119 -7.58 -3.74 2.45
CA SER A 119 -8.79 -3.96 3.23
C SER A 119 -10.00 -4.22 2.31
N ASN A 120 -10.93 -5.04 2.78
CA ASN A 120 -12.08 -5.44 1.95
C ASN A 120 -13.04 -4.26 1.71
N PHE A 121 -13.14 -3.36 2.68
CA PHE A 121 -14.01 -2.18 2.65
C PHE A 121 -13.26 -0.94 3.15
N VAL A 122 -13.65 0.22 2.62
CA VAL A 122 -13.08 1.51 3.05
C VAL A 122 -14.21 2.48 3.44
N ALA A 123 -14.04 3.08 4.62
CA ALA A 123 -14.87 4.18 5.13
C ALA A 123 -14.00 5.43 5.24
N SER A 124 -13.82 6.15 4.13
CA SER A 124 -12.89 7.27 4.04
C SER A 124 -13.49 8.56 4.56
N HIS A 125 -12.75 9.28 5.41
CA HIS A 125 -13.06 10.67 5.72
C HIS A 125 -12.84 11.57 4.49
N THR A 126 -13.62 12.64 4.35
CA THR A 126 -13.45 13.58 3.23
C THR A 126 -12.16 14.38 3.30
N ASN A 127 -11.59 14.58 4.50
CA ASN A 127 -10.26 15.15 4.68
C ASN A 127 -9.23 14.02 4.73
N ILE A 128 -8.74 13.61 3.57
CA ILE A 128 -7.74 12.55 3.39
C ILE A 128 -6.63 13.05 2.45
N VAL A 129 -5.40 12.64 2.70
CA VAL A 129 -4.29 12.75 1.75
C VAL A 129 -3.80 11.34 1.48
N VAL A 130 -4.04 10.85 0.28
CA VAL A 130 -3.89 9.42 -0.04
C VAL A 130 -3.05 9.22 -1.29
N GLY A 131 -2.15 8.23 -1.25
CA GLY A 131 -1.33 7.85 -2.41
C GLY A 131 -0.06 7.10 -2.05
N LEU A 132 0.66 6.70 -3.09
CA LEU A 132 1.95 6.02 -3.03
C LEU A 132 3.05 7.05 -3.34
N VAL A 133 3.91 7.31 -2.38
CA VAL A 133 4.90 8.41 -2.42
C VAL A 133 6.34 7.92 -2.28
N GLU A 134 6.57 6.63 -2.35
CA GLU A 134 7.87 5.99 -2.12
C GLU A 134 8.95 6.48 -3.08
N THR A 135 8.59 6.84 -4.31
CA THR A 135 9.52 7.37 -5.33
C THR A 135 10.20 8.67 -4.90
N ILE A 136 9.54 9.47 -4.05
CA ILE A 136 10.11 10.72 -3.51
C ILE A 136 11.36 10.44 -2.68
N VAL A 137 11.35 9.34 -1.94
CA VAL A 137 12.50 8.92 -1.10
C VAL A 137 13.42 7.91 -1.81
N GLY A 138 13.24 7.68 -3.10
CA GLY A 138 14.09 6.81 -3.90
C GLY A 138 13.77 5.31 -3.77
N LEU A 139 12.56 4.98 -3.39
CA LEU A 139 12.02 3.62 -3.28
C LEU A 139 10.81 3.44 -4.21
N ILE A 140 10.30 2.23 -4.27
CA ILE A 140 8.99 1.92 -4.87
C ILE A 140 8.09 1.27 -3.81
N PRO A 141 6.77 1.25 -3.99
CA PRO A 141 5.86 0.50 -3.13
C PRO A 141 6.25 -0.98 -3.10
N ALA A 142 6.26 -1.58 -1.91
CA ALA A 142 6.68 -2.97 -1.75
C ALA A 142 5.77 -3.81 -0.83
N GLY A 143 4.68 -3.25 -0.34
CA GLY A 143 3.66 -3.98 0.41
C GLY A 143 2.44 -4.38 -0.43
N GLY A 144 2.57 -4.38 -1.75
CA GLY A 144 1.51 -4.70 -2.70
C GLY A 144 0.85 -3.48 -3.33
N GLY A 145 1.41 -2.27 -3.16
CA GLY A 145 0.86 -1.04 -3.75
C GLY A 145 0.86 -1.06 -5.26
N CYS A 146 1.95 -1.48 -5.90
CA CYS A 146 2.01 -1.64 -7.36
C CYS A 146 1.00 -2.68 -7.84
N LYS A 147 0.97 -3.83 -7.19
CA LYS A 147 0.06 -4.94 -7.49
C LYS A 147 -1.42 -4.53 -7.40
N GLU A 148 -1.83 -3.89 -6.31
CA GLU A 148 -3.23 -3.47 -6.13
C GLU A 148 -3.64 -2.39 -7.13
N MET A 149 -2.75 -1.44 -7.43
CA MET A 149 -3.02 -0.44 -8.44
C MET A 149 -3.13 -1.05 -9.83
N LEU A 150 -2.27 -2.02 -10.18
CA LEU A 150 -2.41 -2.78 -11.43
C LEU A 150 -3.75 -3.50 -11.49
N ALA A 151 -4.15 -4.24 -10.44
CA ALA A 151 -5.42 -4.95 -10.39
C ALA A 151 -6.62 -4.01 -10.64
N ARG A 152 -6.61 -2.83 -9.99
CA ARG A 152 -7.68 -1.82 -10.13
C ARG A 152 -7.74 -1.18 -11.52
N TRP A 153 -6.58 -0.98 -12.18
CA TRP A 153 -6.54 -0.39 -13.51
C TRP A 153 -6.74 -1.42 -14.63
N LEU A 154 -6.36 -2.68 -14.42
CA LEU A 154 -6.66 -3.78 -15.35
C LEU A 154 -8.17 -4.06 -15.44
N ASP A 155 -8.94 -3.75 -14.40
CA ASP A 155 -10.40 -3.85 -14.41
C ASP A 155 -11.07 -2.59 -15.00
N THR A 156 -10.61 -2.13 -16.15
CA THR A 156 -11.18 -1.02 -16.91
C THR A 156 -11.44 -1.42 -18.35
N ASP A 157 -12.37 -0.73 -19.00
CA ASP A 157 -12.67 -0.99 -20.42
C ASP A 157 -11.49 -0.63 -21.32
N GLU A 158 -10.74 0.42 -20.96
CA GLU A 158 -9.53 0.82 -21.68
C GLU A 158 -8.46 -0.28 -21.63
N ALA A 159 -8.23 -0.86 -20.44
CA ALA A 159 -7.24 -1.94 -20.30
C ALA A 159 -7.66 -3.25 -20.97
N ARG A 160 -8.97 -3.52 -21.10
CA ARG A 160 -9.48 -4.66 -21.88
C ARG A 160 -9.21 -4.52 -23.37
N ASN A 161 -9.14 -3.28 -23.88
CA ASN A 161 -8.88 -2.98 -25.28
C ASN A 161 -7.39 -2.75 -25.57
N ASP A 162 -6.61 -2.33 -24.59
CA ASP A 162 -5.17 -2.06 -24.69
C ASP A 162 -4.42 -2.59 -23.45
N SER A 163 -3.66 -3.64 -23.63
CA SER A 163 -2.89 -4.27 -22.55
C SER A 163 -1.80 -3.38 -21.96
N HIS A 164 -1.37 -2.32 -22.66
CA HIS A 164 -0.38 -1.35 -22.17
C HIS A 164 -1.00 -0.29 -21.27
N TYR A 165 -2.31 -0.05 -21.38
CA TYR A 165 -2.99 1.05 -20.71
C TYR A 165 -2.82 1.03 -19.19
N ALA A 166 -3.14 -0.08 -18.51
CA ALA A 166 -3.05 -0.16 -17.06
C ALA A 166 -1.60 -0.01 -16.54
N PRO A 167 -0.59 -0.72 -17.08
CA PRO A 167 0.80 -0.52 -16.68
C PRO A 167 1.29 0.92 -16.85
N LEU A 168 1.02 1.55 -18.00
CA LEU A 168 1.42 2.94 -18.25
C LEU A 168 0.72 3.92 -17.32
N LYS A 169 -0.57 3.70 -17.05
CA LYS A 169 -1.35 4.57 -16.16
C LYS A 169 -0.85 4.49 -14.72
N VAL A 170 -0.58 3.28 -14.23
CA VAL A 170 -0.03 3.08 -12.88
C VAL A 170 1.40 3.63 -12.79
N PHE A 171 2.18 3.49 -13.86
CA PHE A 171 3.52 4.06 -13.96
C PHE A 171 3.52 5.59 -13.83
N ASP A 172 2.60 6.29 -14.51
CA ASP A 172 2.42 7.74 -14.35
C ASP A 172 2.02 8.11 -12.92
N ILE A 173 1.06 7.41 -12.33
CA ILE A 173 0.53 7.71 -11.00
C ILE A 173 1.62 7.52 -9.93
N ILE A 174 2.26 6.35 -9.88
CA ILE A 174 3.27 6.04 -8.85
C ILE A 174 4.58 6.74 -9.14
N GLY A 175 5.00 6.80 -10.40
CA GLY A 175 6.27 7.42 -10.81
C GLY A 175 6.37 8.89 -10.38
N TYR A 176 5.28 9.63 -10.48
CA TYR A 176 5.21 11.03 -10.02
C TYR A 176 4.79 11.18 -8.55
N GLY A 177 4.59 10.08 -7.81
CA GLY A 177 4.14 10.14 -6.42
C GLY A 177 2.82 10.93 -6.27
N ARG A 178 1.88 10.75 -7.20
CA ARG A 178 0.62 11.51 -7.20
C ARG A 178 -0.19 11.18 -5.96
N THR A 179 -0.69 12.22 -5.30
CA THR A 179 -1.59 12.10 -4.16
C THR A 179 -2.92 12.77 -4.47
N ALA A 180 -3.96 12.27 -3.81
CA ALA A 180 -5.27 12.90 -3.80
C ALA A 180 -5.52 13.50 -2.42
N THR A 181 -6.16 14.67 -2.36
CA THR A 181 -6.44 15.40 -1.10
C THR A 181 -7.91 15.31 -0.69
N SER A 182 -8.69 14.57 -1.48
CA SER A 182 -10.11 14.33 -1.23
C SER A 182 -10.56 13.01 -1.90
N PRO A 183 -11.69 12.41 -1.48
CA PRO A 183 -12.27 11.27 -2.16
C PRO A 183 -12.62 11.55 -3.63
N VAL A 184 -12.99 12.78 -3.96
CA VAL A 184 -13.32 13.19 -5.34
C VAL A 184 -12.11 13.11 -6.26
N GLU A 185 -10.92 13.47 -5.76
CA GLU A 185 -9.65 13.31 -6.49
C GLU A 185 -9.14 11.86 -6.46
N ALA A 186 -9.42 11.13 -5.37
CA ALA A 186 -8.94 9.77 -5.17
C ALA A 186 -9.63 8.74 -6.08
N GLU A 187 -10.92 8.90 -6.38
CA GLU A 187 -11.68 7.98 -7.23
C GLU A 187 -11.16 7.90 -8.68
N PRO A 188 -10.92 9.01 -9.39
CA PRO A 188 -10.36 8.97 -10.73
C PRO A 188 -8.96 8.33 -10.79
N MET A 189 -8.20 8.37 -9.69
CA MET A 189 -6.90 7.69 -9.55
C MET A 189 -7.06 6.23 -9.13
N LYS A 190 -8.28 5.75 -8.90
CA LYS A 190 -8.60 4.42 -8.35
C LYS A 190 -7.98 4.13 -6.99
N TYR A 191 -7.64 5.17 -6.23
CA TYR A 191 -7.24 5.04 -4.83
C TYR A 191 -8.42 4.67 -3.93
N LEU A 192 -9.60 5.17 -4.26
CA LEU A 192 -10.87 4.74 -3.70
C LEU A 192 -11.75 4.15 -4.81
N LYS A 193 -12.59 3.21 -4.43
CA LYS A 193 -13.60 2.61 -5.31
C LYS A 193 -14.91 3.41 -5.22
N PRO A 194 -15.76 3.37 -6.23
CA PRO A 194 -17.08 4.04 -6.20
C PRO A 194 -17.95 3.62 -5.01
N GLU A 195 -17.88 2.35 -4.61
CA GLU A 195 -18.63 1.77 -3.50
C GLU A 195 -18.09 2.15 -2.11
N ASP A 196 -16.86 2.64 -2.00
CA ASP A 196 -16.26 3.07 -0.74
C ASP A 196 -17.06 4.23 -0.12
N LYS A 197 -17.22 4.21 1.19
CA LYS A 197 -18.00 5.23 1.90
C LYS A 197 -17.18 6.50 2.10
N LYS A 198 -17.78 7.64 1.77
CA LYS A 198 -17.20 8.99 1.92
C LYS A 198 -17.93 9.70 3.04
N ILE A 199 -17.22 10.05 4.10
CA ILE A 199 -17.78 10.48 5.38
C ILE A 199 -17.26 11.87 5.72
N MET A 200 -18.16 12.86 5.82
CA MET A 200 -17.78 14.23 6.16
C MET A 200 -17.55 14.42 7.67
N ASN A 201 -18.35 13.76 8.50
CA ASN A 201 -18.22 13.85 9.94
C ASN A 201 -17.26 12.75 10.43
N ARG A 202 -16.07 13.15 10.85
CA ARG A 202 -15.04 12.22 11.35
C ARG A 202 -15.52 11.36 12.52
N ASN A 203 -16.37 11.91 13.39
CA ASN A 203 -16.91 11.17 14.54
C ASN A 203 -17.84 10.02 14.12
N SER A 204 -18.34 10.04 12.89
CA SER A 204 -19.18 8.96 12.34
C SER A 204 -18.37 7.83 11.69
N LEU A 205 -17.04 7.95 11.55
CA LEU A 205 -16.20 6.93 10.90
C LEU A 205 -16.36 5.56 11.54
N LEU A 206 -16.29 5.49 12.88
CA LEU A 206 -16.41 4.22 13.60
C LEU A 206 -17.81 3.62 13.42
N GLU A 207 -18.86 4.44 13.54
CA GLU A 207 -20.23 3.94 13.40
C GLU A 207 -20.51 3.41 11.98
N VAL A 208 -20.11 4.15 10.94
CA VAL A 208 -20.24 3.70 9.55
C VAL A 208 -19.42 2.42 9.30
N SER A 209 -18.21 2.32 9.86
CA SER A 209 -17.40 1.09 9.76
C SER A 209 -18.10 -0.11 10.41
N ARG A 210 -18.75 0.09 11.55
CA ARG A 210 -19.56 -0.96 12.22
C ARG A 210 -20.77 -1.35 11.39
N GLU A 211 -21.43 -0.39 10.75
CA GLU A 211 -22.56 -0.66 9.84
C GLU A 211 -22.10 -1.48 8.63
N ILE A 212 -20.91 -1.18 8.05
CA ILE A 212 -20.33 -1.99 6.97
C ILE A 212 -20.15 -3.43 7.43
N LEU A 213 -19.53 -3.68 8.60
CA LEU A 213 -19.36 -5.03 9.14
C LEU A 213 -20.70 -5.73 9.36
N LYS A 214 -21.67 -5.02 9.94
CA LYS A 214 -23.01 -5.56 10.21
C LYS A 214 -23.77 -5.97 8.94
N ASN A 215 -23.57 -5.22 7.86
CA ASN A 215 -24.23 -5.47 6.57
C ASN A 215 -23.52 -6.54 5.74
N ASN A 216 -22.31 -6.97 6.14
CA ASN A 216 -21.50 -7.97 5.43
C ASN A 216 -21.23 -9.22 6.29
N LYS A 217 -22.24 -9.72 7.01
CA LYS A 217 -22.13 -10.92 7.86
C LYS A 217 -21.81 -12.20 7.07
N ASP A 218 -22.30 -12.26 5.83
CA ASP A 218 -22.08 -13.37 4.91
C ASP A 218 -20.85 -13.14 4.01
N PHE A 219 -19.90 -12.32 4.47
CA PHE A 219 -18.67 -12.02 3.77
C PHE A 219 -17.93 -13.31 3.39
N LYS A 220 -17.40 -13.32 2.18
CA LYS A 220 -16.47 -14.35 1.71
C LYS A 220 -15.20 -13.67 1.24
N SER A 221 -14.08 -14.26 1.64
CA SER A 221 -12.77 -13.82 1.16
C SER A 221 -12.74 -13.78 -0.37
N PRO A 222 -12.18 -12.73 -0.98
CA PRO A 222 -12.08 -12.65 -2.45
C PRO A 222 -11.17 -13.77 -2.99
N SER A 223 -11.33 -14.08 -4.27
CA SER A 223 -10.38 -14.94 -4.98
C SER A 223 -9.06 -14.21 -5.23
N GLU A 224 -7.95 -14.94 -5.31
CA GLU A 224 -6.66 -14.38 -5.71
C GLU A 224 -6.75 -13.78 -7.11
N THR A 225 -6.08 -12.65 -7.30
CA THR A 225 -6.05 -11.95 -8.59
C THR A 225 -4.96 -12.54 -9.47
N GLU A 226 -5.31 -12.85 -10.71
CA GLU A 226 -4.35 -13.23 -11.74
C GLU A 226 -4.03 -12.02 -12.64
N PHE A 227 -2.78 -11.92 -13.07
CA PHE A 227 -2.29 -10.82 -13.88
C PHE A 227 -1.78 -11.32 -15.23
N LYS A 228 -2.21 -10.67 -16.30
CA LYS A 228 -1.63 -10.81 -17.64
C LYS A 228 -1.03 -9.46 -18.03
N LEU A 229 0.29 -9.38 -18.05
CA LEU A 229 1.04 -8.15 -18.26
C LEU A 229 1.92 -8.27 -19.51
N PRO A 230 2.10 -7.19 -20.27
CA PRO A 230 2.80 -7.21 -21.55
C PRO A 230 4.33 -7.47 -21.46
N GLY A 231 4.90 -7.43 -20.25
CA GLY A 231 6.30 -7.70 -20.02
C GLY A 231 7.24 -6.72 -20.72
N LYS A 232 8.20 -7.25 -21.44
CA LYS A 232 9.26 -6.49 -22.09
C LYS A 232 8.73 -5.38 -23.02
N VAL A 233 7.62 -5.60 -23.71
CA VAL A 233 7.11 -4.65 -24.72
C VAL A 233 6.70 -3.33 -24.07
N VAL A 234 5.89 -3.37 -23.01
CA VAL A 234 5.48 -2.14 -22.30
C VAL A 234 6.63 -1.55 -21.45
N LYS A 235 7.55 -2.39 -20.96
CA LYS A 235 8.76 -1.92 -20.28
C LYS A 235 9.64 -1.07 -21.19
N GLU A 236 9.82 -1.47 -22.45
CA GLU A 236 10.55 -0.69 -23.44
C GLU A 236 9.87 0.64 -23.75
N GLU A 237 8.54 0.69 -23.77
CA GLU A 237 7.79 1.92 -23.92
C GLU A 237 7.99 2.87 -22.73
N MET A 238 7.89 2.37 -21.50
CA MET A 238 8.21 3.14 -20.29
C MET A 238 9.64 3.67 -20.31
N ASN A 239 10.62 2.85 -20.72
CA ASN A 239 12.01 3.25 -20.81
C ASN A 239 12.23 4.38 -21.82
N LYS A 240 11.54 4.39 -22.96
CA LYS A 240 11.59 5.51 -23.91
C LYS A 240 11.07 6.81 -23.30
N ILE A 241 10.02 6.75 -22.50
CA ILE A 241 9.52 7.90 -21.74
C ILE A 241 10.60 8.39 -20.77
N LEU A 242 11.23 7.47 -20.02
CA LEU A 242 12.29 7.78 -19.08
C LEU A 242 13.52 8.38 -19.74
N GLU A 243 13.96 7.86 -20.88
CA GLU A 243 15.08 8.42 -21.66
C GLU A 243 14.82 9.87 -22.04
N LYS A 244 13.58 10.19 -22.47
CA LYS A 244 13.20 11.56 -22.78
C LYS A 244 13.27 12.45 -21.53
N LEU A 245 12.65 12.03 -20.41
CA LEU A 245 12.66 12.80 -19.17
C LEU A 245 14.08 13.01 -18.64
N TYR A 246 14.97 12.03 -18.81
CA TYR A 246 16.36 12.12 -18.40
C TYR A 246 17.14 13.10 -19.30
N ASN A 247 16.99 13.02 -20.64
CA ASN A 247 17.62 13.93 -21.58
C ASN A 247 17.16 15.38 -21.39
N ASP A 248 15.87 15.57 -21.07
CA ASP A 248 15.26 16.87 -20.77
C ASP A 248 15.62 17.36 -19.34
N LYS A 249 16.43 16.60 -18.58
CA LYS A 249 16.84 16.88 -17.18
C LYS A 249 15.67 17.04 -16.19
N VAL A 250 14.55 16.42 -16.49
CA VAL A 250 13.38 16.36 -15.57
C VAL A 250 13.64 15.39 -14.43
N ILE A 251 14.34 14.27 -14.72
CA ILE A 251 14.79 13.30 -13.73
C ILE A 251 16.32 13.18 -13.76
N LEU A 252 16.92 12.91 -12.62
CA LEU A 252 18.37 12.69 -12.46
C LEU A 252 18.69 11.19 -12.39
N ASP A 253 19.98 10.83 -12.39
CA ASP A 253 20.49 9.45 -12.45
C ASP A 253 19.75 8.49 -11.48
N HIS A 254 19.62 8.87 -10.21
CA HIS A 254 18.94 8.01 -9.24
C HIS A 254 17.42 7.97 -9.46
N GLY A 255 16.81 9.07 -9.89
CA GLY A 255 15.38 9.09 -10.27
C GLY A 255 15.11 8.17 -11.46
N LEU A 256 16.01 8.15 -12.45
CA LEU A 256 15.95 7.22 -13.58
C LEU A 256 16.02 5.76 -13.11
N LYS A 257 16.95 5.43 -12.21
CA LYS A 257 17.07 4.08 -11.63
C LYS A 257 15.80 3.64 -10.91
N VAL A 258 15.24 4.49 -10.04
CA VAL A 258 13.98 4.22 -9.32
C VAL A 258 12.83 3.97 -10.30
N ALA A 259 12.70 4.81 -11.32
CA ALA A 259 11.63 4.68 -12.30
C ALA A 259 11.80 3.44 -13.21
N GLN A 260 13.04 3.02 -13.51
CA GLN A 260 13.32 1.77 -14.23
C GLN A 260 12.94 0.53 -13.41
N GLU A 261 13.18 0.53 -12.09
CA GLU A 261 12.73 -0.52 -11.19
C GLU A 261 11.19 -0.57 -11.13
N LEU A 262 10.54 0.59 -11.05
CA LEU A 262 9.08 0.68 -11.12
C LEU A 262 8.54 0.13 -12.45
N ALA A 263 9.15 0.50 -13.59
CA ALA A 263 8.77 -0.02 -14.91
C ALA A 263 8.92 -1.54 -15.00
N HIS A 264 9.96 -2.11 -14.37
CA HIS A 264 10.18 -3.55 -14.31
C HIS A 264 9.04 -4.25 -13.55
N VAL A 265 8.65 -3.73 -12.39
CA VAL A 265 7.54 -4.29 -11.60
C VAL A 265 6.21 -4.21 -12.34
N LEU A 266 5.87 -3.01 -12.85
CA LEU A 266 4.58 -2.76 -13.47
C LEU A 266 4.40 -3.46 -14.83
N SER A 267 5.49 -3.80 -15.51
CA SER A 267 5.44 -4.63 -16.71
C SER A 267 5.25 -6.12 -16.43
N GLY A 268 5.39 -6.56 -15.16
CA GLY A 268 5.40 -7.98 -14.79
C GLY A 268 6.79 -8.63 -14.89
N GLY A 269 7.86 -7.84 -14.88
CA GLY A 269 9.23 -8.32 -15.03
C GLY A 269 9.52 -8.83 -16.45
N ASP A 270 10.14 -9.99 -16.53
CA ASP A 270 10.51 -10.62 -17.82
C ASP A 270 9.42 -11.62 -18.30
N THR A 271 8.15 -11.22 -18.17
CA THR A 271 6.98 -11.99 -18.61
C THR A 271 6.57 -11.66 -20.04
N THR A 272 5.57 -12.37 -20.52
CA THR A 272 4.83 -12.06 -21.76
C THR A 272 3.34 -12.09 -21.46
N ILE A 273 2.52 -11.52 -22.35
CA ILE A 273 1.07 -11.42 -22.17
C ILE A 273 0.38 -12.79 -22.10
N GLU A 274 1.00 -13.84 -22.64
CA GLU A 274 0.48 -15.20 -22.61
C GLU A 274 0.66 -15.88 -21.24
N LYS A 275 1.63 -15.40 -20.45
CA LYS A 275 1.90 -15.94 -19.12
C LYS A 275 1.05 -15.26 -18.07
N THR A 276 0.32 -16.05 -17.30
CA THR A 276 -0.39 -15.59 -16.12
C THR A 276 0.59 -15.50 -14.95
N LEU A 277 0.58 -14.37 -14.25
CA LEU A 277 1.31 -14.14 -13.01
C LEU A 277 0.33 -14.18 -11.83
N SER A 278 0.78 -14.74 -10.72
CA SER A 278 0.08 -14.70 -9.44
C SER A 278 0.34 -13.37 -8.70
N GLU A 279 -0.42 -13.12 -7.63
CA GLU A 279 -0.11 -12.02 -6.72
C GLU A 279 1.27 -12.19 -6.07
N ASP A 280 1.69 -13.41 -5.77
CA ASP A 280 2.99 -13.69 -5.16
C ASP A 280 4.15 -13.38 -6.13
N ASP A 281 3.95 -13.58 -7.44
CA ASP A 281 4.93 -13.15 -8.44
C ASP A 281 5.10 -11.62 -8.41
N LEU A 282 4.00 -10.86 -8.29
CA LEU A 282 4.05 -9.40 -8.21
C LEU A 282 4.65 -8.92 -6.87
N PHE A 283 4.29 -9.53 -5.76
CA PHE A 283 4.92 -9.25 -4.46
C PHE A 283 6.43 -9.46 -4.51
N LYS A 284 6.87 -10.57 -5.14
CA LYS A 284 8.29 -10.83 -5.31
C LYS A 284 8.98 -9.76 -6.15
N LEU A 285 8.38 -9.32 -7.26
CA LEU A 285 8.94 -8.25 -8.09
C LEU A 285 9.07 -6.93 -7.30
N GLU A 286 8.06 -6.57 -6.50
CA GLU A 286 8.10 -5.39 -5.63
C GLU A 286 9.23 -5.50 -4.59
N LEU A 287 9.35 -6.63 -3.91
CA LEU A 287 10.39 -6.88 -2.91
C LEU A 287 11.79 -6.80 -3.52
N ASP A 288 12.01 -7.51 -4.62
CA ASP A 288 13.31 -7.56 -5.29
C ASP A 288 13.75 -6.16 -5.76
N ALA A 289 12.83 -5.36 -6.31
CA ALA A 289 13.09 -3.99 -6.74
C ALA A 289 13.32 -3.04 -5.56
N PHE A 290 12.54 -3.15 -4.48
CA PHE A 290 12.76 -2.40 -3.25
C PHE A 290 14.15 -2.68 -2.68
N MET A 291 14.57 -3.95 -2.62
CA MET A 291 15.88 -4.35 -2.10
C MET A 291 17.01 -3.77 -2.94
N ARG A 292 16.93 -3.82 -4.26
CA ARG A 292 17.94 -3.19 -5.14
C ARG A 292 18.06 -1.68 -4.93
N LEU A 293 16.97 -1.00 -4.57
CA LEU A 293 16.97 0.43 -4.31
C LEU A 293 17.49 0.80 -2.92
N ILE A 294 17.05 0.10 -1.86
CA ILE A 294 17.45 0.41 -0.48
C ILE A 294 18.95 0.18 -0.23
N GLU A 295 19.61 -0.68 -1.02
CA GLU A 295 21.04 -0.90 -0.98
C GLU A 295 21.85 0.28 -1.53
N THR A 296 21.21 1.18 -2.31
CA THR A 296 21.90 2.34 -2.88
C THR A 296 22.12 3.43 -1.84
N LYS A 297 23.26 4.10 -1.93
CA LYS A 297 23.59 5.22 -1.05
C LYS A 297 22.61 6.38 -1.25
N GLU A 298 22.24 6.64 -2.48
CA GLU A 298 21.33 7.75 -2.88
C GLU A 298 19.97 7.60 -2.22
N THR A 299 19.39 6.40 -2.20
CA THR A 299 18.14 6.13 -1.48
C THR A 299 18.33 6.33 0.03
N GLN A 300 19.37 5.78 0.60
CA GLN A 300 19.66 5.94 2.03
C GLN A 300 19.87 7.40 2.44
N ASP A 301 20.46 8.21 1.57
CA ASP A 301 20.67 9.65 1.83
C ASP A 301 19.36 10.45 1.69
N ARG A 302 18.38 10.01 0.87
CA ARG A 302 17.06 10.64 0.77
C ARG A 302 16.12 10.32 1.94
N ILE A 303 16.31 9.18 2.60
CA ILE A 303 15.50 8.76 3.76
C ILE A 303 15.96 9.45 5.06
N LYS A 304 17.19 9.93 5.16
CA LYS A 304 17.73 10.65 6.33
C LYS A 304 17.09 12.01 6.52
#